data_b96fd03ae5b3dddf7f28cb88dde4324d
#
_entry.id   b96fd03ae5b3dddf7f28cb88dde4324d
#
_cell.length_a   1.000
_cell.length_b   1.000
_cell.length_c   1.000
_cell.angle_alpha   90.00
_cell.angle_beta   90.00
_cell.angle_gamma   90.00
#
_symmetry.space_group_name_H-M   'P 1'
#
loop_
_entity.id
_entity.type
_entity.pdbx_description
1 polymer ?
#
loop_
_entity_poly.entity_id
_entity_poly.type
_entity_poly.pdbx_seq_one_letter_code
_entity_poly.pdbx_strand_id
1 'polypeptide(L)'
;SMAVGVMCIVVLISVGLGYEQAYRESIEALGSLTKIDVTPATGDYGRKALLNDKALEAFRGIDGVEAVTPVYQQSAYIVSGNYVNMVRVYGIDMTTAENFMLTPERGVMAGDGTRLHPEVLFTDDVAAGLANKAKDWELAVDENGNALIDLLEVPVRMTFDSSSLTGEPKADTDGRALPSGNLYNLRVTGICSTLNNNFTSSAFMAYDRLEEMVQANANYLGAATETKTAEEKANGPTYDLVWVKVKIVNDVQRIVKLIRDTGLNTYSLNDMLETVRTQSRQIQGMLGALGGIAVLISAICVANTMMMSITERTREIGVLKVLGTIRGDIFKMFLTEALIVGVIGGAAGLILSFIAKWLIPVIFASQELRCVLPWWLAVCGVLFAGAVAIAAAWMPARKATLISPNEAIRSE
;
A
#
# COMPACT_ATOMS: atom_id res chain seq x y z
N SER A 1 -32.73 13.44 15.35
CA SER A 1 -31.54 14.26 15.04
C SER A 1 -30.25 13.62 15.55
N MET A 2 -30.20 13.18 16.83
CA MET A 2 -29.01 12.57 17.45
C MET A 2 -28.50 11.32 16.70
N ALA A 3 -29.42 10.43 16.29
CA ALA A 3 -29.08 9.24 15.52
C ALA A 3 -28.37 9.56 14.20
N VAL A 4 -28.79 10.62 13.50
CA VAL A 4 -28.18 11.03 12.23
C VAL A 4 -26.76 11.60 12.46
N GLY A 5 -26.57 12.41 13.51
CA GLY A 5 -25.24 12.96 13.86
C GLY A 5 -24.23 11.85 14.18
N VAL A 6 -24.63 10.86 14.98
CA VAL A 6 -23.79 9.71 15.32
C VAL A 6 -23.53 8.83 14.10
N MET A 7 -24.56 8.55 13.30
CA MET A 7 -24.42 7.81 12.04
C MET A 7 -23.38 8.47 11.13
N CYS A 8 -23.47 9.79 10.92
CA CYS A 8 -22.52 10.51 10.08
C CYS A 8 -21.07 10.31 10.56
N ILE A 9 -20.79 10.55 11.84
CA ILE A 9 -19.44 10.42 12.38
C ILE A 9 -18.93 8.98 12.26
N VAL A 10 -19.74 7.99 12.68
CA VAL A 10 -19.35 6.58 12.67
C VAL A 10 -19.08 6.10 11.24
N VAL A 11 -19.95 6.45 10.28
CA VAL A 11 -19.77 6.08 8.87
C VAL A 11 -18.54 6.75 8.27
N LEU A 12 -18.32 8.04 8.52
CA LEU A 12 -17.19 8.77 7.97
C LEU A 12 -15.83 8.23 8.49
N ILE A 13 -15.75 7.93 9.79
CA ILE A 13 -14.55 7.29 10.36
C ILE A 13 -14.38 5.87 9.81
N SER A 14 -15.48 5.09 9.71
CA SER A 14 -15.46 3.72 9.19
C SER A 14 -14.99 3.64 7.73
N VAL A 15 -15.42 4.58 6.88
CA VAL A 15 -14.95 4.71 5.48
C VAL A 15 -13.47 5.05 5.45
N GLY A 16 -13.01 5.99 6.28
CA GLY A 16 -11.60 6.36 6.35
C GLY A 16 -10.68 5.20 6.76
N LEU A 17 -11.09 4.41 7.76
CA LEU A 17 -10.35 3.21 8.19
C LEU A 17 -10.37 2.12 7.10
N GLY A 18 -11.51 1.93 6.45
CA GLY A 18 -11.64 0.95 5.37
C GLY A 18 -10.78 1.28 4.15
N TYR A 19 -10.68 2.57 3.80
CA TYR A 19 -9.80 3.05 2.74
C TYR A 19 -8.33 2.78 3.06
N GLU A 20 -7.88 3.11 4.27
CA GLU A 20 -6.49 2.84 4.68
C GLU A 20 -6.16 1.34 4.63
N GLN A 21 -7.09 0.50 5.10
CA GLN A 21 -6.88 -0.96 5.07
C GLN A 21 -6.84 -1.52 3.65
N ALA A 22 -7.77 -1.13 2.77
CA ALA A 22 -7.80 -1.59 1.38
C ALA A 22 -6.53 -1.18 0.62
N TYR A 23 -6.07 0.05 0.81
CA TYR A 23 -4.82 0.53 0.22
C TYR A 23 -3.60 -0.21 0.74
N ARG A 24 -3.55 -0.47 2.04
CA ARG A 24 -2.48 -1.26 2.64
C ARG A 24 -2.41 -2.66 2.05
N GLU A 25 -3.55 -3.35 1.96
CA GLU A 25 -3.65 -4.68 1.32
C GLU A 25 -3.18 -4.63 -0.14
N SER A 26 -3.58 -3.60 -0.88
CA SER A 26 -3.15 -3.40 -2.28
C SER A 26 -1.64 -3.17 -2.40
N ILE A 27 -1.04 -2.37 -1.51
CA ILE A 27 0.42 -2.10 -1.54
C ILE A 27 1.20 -3.33 -1.07
N GLU A 28 0.73 -4.05 -0.06
CA GLU A 28 1.34 -5.32 0.36
C GLU A 28 1.32 -6.37 -0.77
N ALA A 29 0.26 -6.37 -1.58
CA ALA A 29 0.20 -7.20 -2.78
C ALA A 29 1.19 -6.78 -3.88
N LEU A 30 1.69 -5.53 -3.89
CA LEU A 30 2.71 -5.05 -4.83
C LEU A 30 4.14 -5.49 -4.47
N GLY A 31 4.37 -6.16 -3.34
CA GLY A 31 5.67 -6.68 -2.96
C GLY A 31 6.07 -6.39 -1.52
N SER A 32 7.36 -6.56 -1.23
CA SER A 32 7.90 -6.44 0.12
C SER A 32 7.96 -4.99 0.62
N LEU A 33 7.25 -4.69 1.71
CA LEU A 33 7.31 -3.39 2.39
C LEU A 33 8.68 -3.09 3.03
N THR A 34 9.53 -4.10 3.17
CA THR A 34 10.86 -3.97 3.77
C THR A 34 11.98 -3.89 2.74
N LYS A 35 11.66 -3.87 1.43
CA LYS A 35 12.62 -3.66 0.35
C LYS A 35 12.74 -2.16 0.03
N ILE A 36 13.97 -1.69 -0.11
CA ILE A 36 14.31 -0.35 -0.54
C ILE A 36 15.14 -0.47 -1.82
N ASP A 37 14.71 0.18 -2.88
CA ASP A 37 15.45 0.33 -4.12
C ASP A 37 16.27 1.60 -4.03
N VAL A 38 17.60 1.49 -4.18
CA VAL A 38 18.54 2.60 -4.11
C VAL A 38 19.16 2.83 -5.48
N THR A 39 19.07 4.05 -5.98
CA THR A 39 19.61 4.45 -7.28
C THR A 39 20.50 5.68 -7.16
N PRO A 40 21.44 5.89 -8.10
CA PRO A 40 22.19 7.14 -8.16
C PRO A 40 21.27 8.35 -8.31
N ALA A 41 21.61 9.47 -7.68
CA ALA A 41 20.82 10.69 -7.85
C ALA A 41 21.07 11.27 -9.25
N THR A 42 19.99 11.42 -10.02
CA THR A 42 19.98 12.16 -11.29
C THR A 42 19.65 13.64 -10.98
N GLY A 43 20.67 14.46 -10.73
CA GLY A 43 20.45 15.87 -10.44
C GLY A 43 21.63 16.74 -10.91
N ASP A 44 21.30 17.91 -11.47
CA ASP A 44 22.22 18.88 -12.08
C ASP A 44 23.05 19.69 -11.06
N TYR A 45 22.86 19.48 -9.75
CA TYR A 45 23.48 20.25 -8.69
C TYR A 45 24.16 19.36 -7.63
N GLY A 46 25.47 19.19 -7.77
CA GLY A 46 26.30 18.66 -6.69
C GLY A 46 26.96 17.31 -6.99
N ARG A 47 27.87 16.89 -6.14
CA ARG A 47 28.61 15.63 -6.26
C ARG A 47 27.62 14.47 -6.39
N LYS A 48 27.64 13.77 -7.55
CA LYS A 48 26.96 12.49 -7.72
C LYS A 48 27.50 11.54 -6.65
N ALA A 49 26.65 11.15 -5.70
CA ALA A 49 27.01 10.06 -4.81
C ALA A 49 27.11 8.79 -5.66
N LEU A 50 28.27 8.16 -5.65
CA LEU A 50 28.50 6.95 -6.42
C LEU A 50 27.97 5.75 -5.65
N LEU A 51 27.15 4.93 -6.31
CA LEU A 51 26.67 3.68 -5.77
C LEU A 51 27.70 2.59 -6.12
N ASN A 52 28.64 2.35 -5.24
CA ASN A 52 29.76 1.44 -5.41
C ASN A 52 29.90 0.48 -4.22
N ASP A 53 30.90 -0.41 -4.23
CA ASP A 53 31.14 -1.39 -3.16
C ASP A 53 31.25 -0.76 -1.78
N LYS A 54 31.85 0.42 -1.66
CA LYS A 54 31.95 1.15 -0.39
C LYS A 54 30.57 1.57 0.14
N ALA A 55 29.68 1.98 -0.77
CA ALA A 55 28.30 2.29 -0.41
C ALA A 55 27.54 1.03 0.05
N LEU A 56 27.75 -0.11 -0.64
CA LEU A 56 27.15 -1.38 -0.27
C LEU A 56 27.60 -1.80 1.13
N GLU A 57 28.90 -1.73 1.42
CA GLU A 57 29.44 -2.04 2.75
C GLU A 57 28.89 -1.10 3.83
N ALA A 58 28.79 0.19 3.52
CA ALA A 58 28.18 1.15 4.43
C ALA A 58 26.72 0.80 4.73
N PHE A 59 25.93 0.39 3.74
CA PHE A 59 24.54 -0.02 3.92
C PHE A 59 24.41 -1.31 4.74
N ARG A 60 25.31 -2.29 4.51
CA ARG A 60 25.36 -3.52 5.35
C ARG A 60 25.67 -3.22 6.81
N GLY A 61 26.40 -2.15 7.08
CA GLY A 61 26.73 -1.69 8.45
C GLY A 61 25.59 -0.94 9.15
N ILE A 62 24.51 -0.59 8.48
CA ILE A 62 23.38 0.11 9.11
C ILE A 62 22.59 -0.86 9.99
N ASP A 63 22.39 -0.52 11.25
CA ASP A 63 21.56 -1.33 12.15
C ASP A 63 20.11 -1.41 11.64
N GLY A 64 19.58 -2.64 11.59
CA GLY A 64 18.26 -2.94 11.05
C GLY A 64 18.26 -3.38 9.58
N VAL A 65 19.38 -3.28 8.85
CA VAL A 65 19.54 -3.88 7.52
C VAL A 65 19.76 -5.37 7.65
N GLU A 66 19.10 -6.16 6.83
CA GLU A 66 19.17 -7.62 6.79
C GLU A 66 20.09 -8.09 5.65
N ALA A 67 19.89 -7.55 4.44
CA ALA A 67 20.67 -7.88 3.27
C ALA A 67 20.79 -6.68 2.31
N VAL A 68 21.89 -6.66 1.55
CA VAL A 68 22.15 -5.66 0.51
C VAL A 68 22.69 -6.39 -0.70
N THR A 69 22.08 -6.18 -1.87
CA THR A 69 22.51 -6.79 -3.12
C THR A 69 22.57 -5.75 -4.24
N PRO A 70 23.65 -5.72 -5.03
CA PRO A 70 23.66 -4.97 -6.28
C PRO A 70 22.70 -5.64 -7.26
N VAL A 71 22.07 -4.84 -8.12
CA VAL A 71 21.09 -5.34 -9.09
C VAL A 71 21.43 -4.81 -10.47
N TYR A 72 21.58 -5.73 -11.41
CA TYR A 72 21.65 -5.43 -12.83
C TYR A 72 20.32 -5.84 -13.47
N GLN A 73 19.68 -4.94 -14.18
CA GLN A 73 18.37 -5.20 -14.76
C GLN A 73 18.41 -5.05 -16.28
N GLN A 74 17.96 -6.07 -17.01
CA GLN A 74 17.90 -6.07 -18.46
C GLN A 74 16.69 -6.85 -18.97
N SER A 75 16.04 -6.35 -20.03
CA SER A 75 15.02 -7.11 -20.73
C SER A 75 15.68 -8.08 -21.71
N ALA A 76 15.17 -9.30 -21.76
CA ALA A 76 15.63 -10.35 -22.67
C ALA A 76 14.45 -11.19 -23.18
N TYR A 77 14.70 -11.94 -24.22
CA TYR A 77 13.75 -12.90 -24.78
C TYR A 77 14.19 -14.30 -24.42
N ILE A 78 13.28 -15.10 -23.88
CA ILE A 78 13.46 -16.53 -23.69
C ILE A 78 12.81 -17.28 -24.84
N VAL A 79 13.47 -18.34 -25.30
CA VAL A 79 13.06 -19.13 -26.44
C VAL A 79 13.13 -20.61 -26.06
N SER A 80 12.01 -21.33 -26.22
CA SER A 80 11.94 -22.78 -26.12
C SER A 80 11.22 -23.35 -27.33
N GLY A 81 11.97 -23.90 -28.27
CA GLY A 81 11.43 -24.33 -29.57
C GLY A 81 10.81 -23.17 -30.35
N ASN A 82 9.50 -23.25 -30.59
CA ASN A 82 8.73 -22.19 -31.27
C ASN A 82 8.10 -21.18 -30.28
N TYR A 83 8.27 -21.37 -28.98
CA TYR A 83 7.69 -20.53 -27.96
C TYR A 83 8.66 -19.45 -27.51
N VAL A 84 8.15 -18.25 -27.32
CA VAL A 84 8.91 -17.07 -26.95
C VAL A 84 8.18 -16.27 -25.91
N ASN A 85 8.91 -15.72 -24.96
CA ASN A 85 8.40 -14.72 -24.01
C ASN A 85 9.46 -13.63 -23.78
N MET A 86 9.01 -12.41 -23.54
CA MET A 86 9.89 -11.33 -23.09
C MET A 86 9.90 -11.32 -21.56
N VAL A 87 11.08 -11.42 -20.98
CA VAL A 87 11.28 -11.45 -19.52
C VAL A 87 12.18 -10.31 -19.08
N ARG A 88 12.01 -9.89 -17.85
CA ARG A 88 12.93 -8.98 -17.18
C ARG A 88 13.93 -9.82 -16.39
N VAL A 89 15.19 -9.73 -16.76
CA VAL A 89 16.27 -10.47 -16.11
C VAL A 89 16.92 -9.59 -15.07
N TYR A 90 17.05 -10.10 -13.87
CA TYR A 90 17.74 -9.48 -12.74
C TYR A 90 19.00 -10.27 -12.41
N GLY A 91 20.14 -9.60 -12.54
CA GLY A 91 21.41 -10.08 -12.02
C GLY A 91 21.57 -9.61 -10.58
N ILE A 92 21.68 -10.53 -9.64
CA ILE A 92 21.80 -10.26 -8.20
C ILE A 92 22.86 -11.14 -7.57
N ASP A 93 23.27 -10.82 -6.35
CA ASP A 93 24.00 -11.76 -5.52
C ASP A 93 23.06 -12.87 -5.06
N MET A 94 23.19 -14.07 -5.67
CA MET A 94 22.31 -15.21 -5.42
C MET A 94 22.36 -15.70 -3.97
N THR A 95 23.42 -15.38 -3.22
CA THR A 95 23.50 -15.72 -1.78
C THR A 95 22.51 -14.93 -0.94
N THR A 96 22.03 -13.79 -1.44
CA THR A 96 21.06 -12.93 -0.75
C THR A 96 19.62 -13.12 -1.25
N ALA A 97 19.42 -13.97 -2.27
CA ALA A 97 18.13 -14.10 -2.95
C ALA A 97 16.97 -14.48 -2.00
N GLU A 98 17.21 -15.35 -1.01
CA GLU A 98 16.20 -15.75 -0.01
C GLU A 98 15.70 -14.58 0.83
N ASN A 99 16.56 -13.61 1.16
CA ASN A 99 16.16 -12.41 1.89
C ASN A 99 15.16 -11.54 1.11
N PHE A 100 15.18 -11.63 -0.23
CA PHE A 100 14.26 -10.94 -1.12
C PHE A 100 13.07 -11.80 -1.54
N MET A 101 12.77 -12.88 -0.80
CA MET A 101 11.65 -13.80 -1.06
C MET A 101 11.75 -14.53 -2.41
N LEU A 102 12.97 -14.73 -2.91
CA LEU A 102 13.23 -15.45 -4.15
C LEU A 102 13.55 -16.94 -3.88
N THR A 103 12.77 -17.56 -3.01
CA THR A 103 12.92 -19.00 -2.70
C THR A 103 12.18 -19.82 -3.75
N PRO A 104 12.83 -20.79 -4.42
CA PRO A 104 12.16 -21.62 -5.40
C PRO A 104 11.12 -22.54 -4.72
N GLU A 105 9.91 -22.58 -5.27
CA GLU A 105 8.87 -23.55 -4.88
C GLU A 105 9.10 -24.92 -5.54
N ARG A 106 9.70 -24.88 -6.73
CA ARG A 106 10.08 -26.07 -7.50
C ARG A 106 11.54 -25.96 -7.93
N GLY A 107 12.28 -27.04 -7.83
CA GLY A 107 13.69 -27.05 -8.18
C GLY A 107 14.61 -26.62 -7.02
N VAL A 108 15.72 -25.99 -7.35
CA VAL A 108 16.75 -25.56 -6.40
C VAL A 108 17.19 -24.11 -6.71
N MET A 109 17.81 -23.47 -5.73
CA MET A 109 18.38 -22.12 -5.89
C MET A 109 19.43 -22.13 -7.02
N ALA A 110 19.43 -21.06 -7.84
CA ALA A 110 20.45 -20.88 -8.86
C ALA A 110 21.77 -20.47 -8.21
N GLY A 111 22.85 -21.04 -8.74
CA GLY A 111 24.20 -20.58 -8.47
C GLY A 111 24.72 -19.70 -9.62
N ASP A 112 26.05 -19.57 -9.73
CA ASP A 112 26.66 -18.82 -10.83
C ASP A 112 26.55 -19.56 -12.17
N GLY A 113 26.45 -20.88 -12.15
CA GLY A 113 26.50 -21.72 -13.33
C GLY A 113 27.86 -21.63 -14.06
N THR A 114 27.87 -21.98 -15.35
CA THR A 114 29.01 -21.81 -16.23
C THR A 114 28.73 -20.75 -17.29
N ARG A 115 29.77 -20.23 -17.96
CA ARG A 115 29.59 -19.28 -19.08
C ARG A 115 28.74 -19.84 -20.21
N LEU A 116 28.78 -21.16 -20.44
CA LEU A 116 28.03 -21.84 -21.50
C LEU A 116 26.58 -22.18 -21.06
N HIS A 117 26.38 -22.39 -19.77
CA HIS A 117 25.11 -22.75 -19.16
C HIS A 117 24.92 -21.97 -17.85
N PRO A 118 24.59 -20.67 -17.94
CA PRO A 118 24.26 -19.87 -16.76
C PRO A 118 22.98 -20.43 -16.11
N GLU A 119 23.00 -20.50 -14.77
CA GLU A 119 21.85 -20.95 -14.00
C GLU A 119 20.87 -19.80 -13.80
N VAL A 120 19.57 -20.12 -13.82
CA VAL A 120 18.51 -19.12 -13.74
C VAL A 120 17.33 -19.64 -12.94
N LEU A 121 16.72 -18.74 -12.13
CA LEU A 121 15.40 -18.94 -11.54
C LEU A 121 14.39 -18.14 -12.35
N PHE A 122 13.23 -18.72 -12.63
CA PHE A 122 12.10 -18.00 -13.24
C PHE A 122 10.97 -17.82 -12.23
N THR A 123 10.14 -16.80 -12.47
CA THR A 123 8.83 -16.71 -11.83
C THR A 123 7.84 -17.65 -12.53
N ASP A 124 6.84 -18.12 -11.81
CA ASP A 124 5.87 -19.12 -12.24
C ASP A 124 5.03 -18.67 -13.45
N ASP A 125 4.82 -17.37 -13.60
CA ASP A 125 4.08 -16.75 -14.71
C ASP A 125 4.86 -16.70 -16.03
N VAL A 126 6.18 -16.89 -16.00
CA VAL A 126 7.02 -16.85 -17.21
C VAL A 126 6.60 -17.92 -18.22
N ALA A 127 6.28 -19.11 -17.74
CA ALA A 127 5.83 -20.22 -18.60
C ALA A 127 4.47 -19.95 -19.24
N ALA A 128 3.53 -19.33 -18.51
CA ALA A 128 2.22 -18.94 -19.03
C ALA A 128 2.29 -17.79 -20.05
N GLY A 129 3.33 -16.95 -19.98
CA GLY A 129 3.58 -15.90 -20.96
C GLY A 129 4.26 -16.37 -22.25
N LEU A 130 4.58 -17.63 -22.41
CA LEU A 130 5.16 -18.18 -23.64
C LEU A 130 4.15 -18.19 -24.78
N ALA A 131 4.45 -17.52 -25.88
CA ALA A 131 3.64 -17.45 -27.07
C ALA A 131 4.27 -18.19 -28.24
N ASN A 132 3.46 -18.93 -29.00
CA ASN A 132 3.92 -19.73 -30.14
C ASN A 132 4.00 -18.87 -31.41
N LYS A 133 5.23 -18.54 -31.85
CA LYS A 133 5.46 -17.77 -33.06
C LYS A 133 4.99 -18.43 -34.36
N ALA A 134 4.80 -19.76 -34.38
CA ALA A 134 4.31 -20.49 -35.53
C ALA A 134 2.76 -20.57 -35.59
N LYS A 135 2.07 -20.15 -34.51
CA LYS A 135 0.62 -20.17 -34.34
C LYS A 135 0.08 -18.79 -33.96
N ASP A 136 0.41 -17.80 -34.73
CA ASP A 136 -0.09 -16.42 -34.55
C ASP A 136 0.02 -15.88 -33.09
N TRP A 137 1.12 -16.21 -32.41
CA TRP A 137 1.43 -15.80 -31.05
C TRP A 137 0.42 -16.31 -30.00
N GLU A 138 -0.21 -17.45 -30.26
CA GLU A 138 -1.10 -18.11 -29.29
C GLU A 138 -0.31 -18.47 -28.01
N LEU A 139 -0.87 -18.12 -26.84
CA LEU A 139 -0.26 -18.42 -25.54
C LEU A 139 -0.28 -19.93 -25.26
N ALA A 140 0.80 -20.42 -24.66
CA ALA A 140 0.94 -21.82 -24.24
C ALA A 140 0.24 -22.10 -22.90
N VAL A 141 -1.07 -21.86 -22.84
CA VAL A 141 -1.88 -22.06 -21.62
C VAL A 141 -3.06 -22.98 -21.90
N ASP A 142 -3.54 -23.66 -20.87
CA ASP A 142 -4.78 -24.44 -20.89
C ASP A 142 -6.03 -23.52 -20.76
N GLU A 143 -7.22 -24.13 -20.79
CA GLU A 143 -8.51 -23.40 -20.62
C GLU A 143 -8.63 -22.70 -19.25
N ASN A 144 -7.83 -23.10 -18.26
CA ASN A 144 -7.80 -22.51 -16.92
C ASN A 144 -6.68 -21.46 -16.74
N GLY A 145 -5.89 -21.19 -17.79
CA GLY A 145 -4.77 -20.25 -17.77
C GLY A 145 -3.46 -20.82 -17.23
N ASN A 146 -3.35 -22.14 -16.97
CA ASN A 146 -2.11 -22.75 -16.51
C ASN A 146 -1.17 -23.00 -17.70
N ALA A 147 0.13 -22.83 -17.43
CA ALA A 147 1.16 -23.08 -18.45
C ALA A 147 1.18 -24.54 -18.90
N LEU A 148 1.21 -24.75 -20.22
CA LEU A 148 1.35 -26.08 -20.83
C LEU A 148 2.82 -26.55 -20.93
N ILE A 149 3.78 -25.64 -20.71
CA ILE A 149 5.21 -25.90 -20.85
C ILE A 149 5.86 -25.83 -19.48
N ASP A 150 6.57 -26.89 -19.09
CA ASP A 150 7.39 -26.90 -17.88
C ASP A 150 8.83 -26.47 -18.22
N LEU A 151 9.23 -25.28 -17.76
CA LEU A 151 10.55 -24.70 -18.04
C LEU A 151 11.69 -25.49 -17.38
N LEU A 152 11.42 -26.34 -16.38
CA LEU A 152 12.43 -27.19 -15.76
C LEU A 152 12.79 -28.40 -16.64
N GLU A 153 11.87 -28.82 -17.54
CA GLU A 153 12.03 -30.04 -18.34
C GLU A 153 12.45 -29.76 -19.79
N VAL A 154 12.26 -28.52 -20.25
CA VAL A 154 12.53 -28.16 -21.67
C VAL A 154 13.82 -27.34 -21.78
N PRO A 155 14.52 -27.44 -22.93
CA PRO A 155 15.68 -26.58 -23.17
C PRO A 155 15.22 -25.13 -23.36
N VAL A 156 15.78 -24.23 -22.57
CA VAL A 156 15.49 -22.78 -22.60
C VAL A 156 16.73 -22.04 -23.06
N ARG A 157 16.55 -21.13 -23.99
CA ARG A 157 17.59 -20.24 -24.49
C ARG A 157 17.17 -18.79 -24.26
N MET A 158 18.17 -17.92 -24.08
CA MET A 158 17.95 -16.49 -23.91
C MET A 158 18.73 -15.69 -24.95
N THR A 159 18.12 -14.63 -25.41
CA THR A 159 18.78 -13.65 -26.30
C THR A 159 18.30 -12.23 -25.96
N PHE A 160 19.15 -11.26 -26.20
CA PHE A 160 18.77 -9.84 -26.14
C PHE A 160 18.31 -9.31 -27.50
N ASP A 161 18.35 -10.16 -28.53
CA ASP A 161 18.04 -9.83 -29.92
C ASP A 161 16.62 -10.16 -30.31
N SER A 162 15.78 -9.14 -30.51
CA SER A 162 14.40 -9.33 -31.01
C SER A 162 14.36 -9.81 -32.47
N SER A 163 15.39 -9.52 -33.28
CA SER A 163 15.43 -9.92 -34.69
C SER A 163 15.50 -11.43 -34.87
N SER A 164 16.13 -12.14 -33.90
CA SER A 164 16.13 -13.61 -33.89
C SER A 164 14.73 -14.21 -33.74
N LEU A 165 13.73 -13.42 -33.36
CA LEU A 165 12.34 -13.82 -33.17
C LEU A 165 11.47 -13.46 -34.36
N THR A 166 11.63 -12.26 -34.91
CA THR A 166 10.83 -11.72 -36.02
C THR A 166 11.40 -12.07 -37.38
N GLY A 167 12.68 -12.44 -37.46
CA GLY A 167 13.40 -12.67 -38.70
C GLY A 167 13.82 -11.39 -39.42
N GLU A 168 13.46 -10.22 -38.88
CA GLU A 168 13.83 -8.92 -39.42
C GLU A 168 15.12 -8.42 -38.75
N PRO A 169 16.22 -8.20 -39.48
CA PRO A 169 17.45 -7.72 -38.88
C PRO A 169 17.28 -6.30 -38.33
N LYS A 170 17.74 -6.08 -37.10
CA LYS A 170 17.80 -4.74 -36.53
C LYS A 170 18.82 -3.93 -37.28
N ALA A 171 18.49 -2.69 -37.63
CA ALA A 171 19.41 -1.77 -38.27
C ALA A 171 19.87 -0.69 -37.28
N ASP A 172 21.10 -0.21 -37.46
CA ASP A 172 21.61 0.98 -36.76
C ASP A 172 20.92 2.26 -37.28
N THR A 173 21.28 3.40 -36.69
CA THR A 173 20.79 4.72 -37.10
C THR A 173 21.12 5.07 -38.56
N ASP A 174 22.10 4.42 -39.16
CA ASP A 174 22.54 4.60 -40.55
C ASP A 174 21.93 3.57 -41.52
N GLY A 175 21.01 2.71 -41.02
CA GLY A 175 20.31 1.68 -41.80
C GLY A 175 21.13 0.43 -42.09
N ARG A 176 22.31 0.25 -41.45
CA ARG A 176 23.11 -0.97 -41.57
C ARG A 176 22.60 -2.05 -40.66
N ALA A 177 22.47 -3.27 -41.16
CA ALA A 177 22.10 -4.42 -40.36
C ALA A 177 23.10 -4.67 -39.22
N LEU A 178 22.60 -4.73 -38.00
CA LEU A 178 23.43 -5.10 -36.84
C LEU A 178 23.68 -6.62 -36.88
N PRO A 179 24.82 -7.11 -36.36
CA PRO A 179 25.04 -8.54 -36.22
C PRO A 179 23.98 -9.16 -35.30
N SER A 180 23.59 -10.39 -35.59
CA SER A 180 22.65 -11.12 -34.72
C SER A 180 23.21 -11.21 -33.30
N GLY A 181 22.32 -11.00 -32.32
CA GLY A 181 22.69 -11.13 -30.91
C GLY A 181 23.01 -12.57 -30.52
N ASN A 182 23.81 -12.71 -29.49
CA ASN A 182 24.18 -14.03 -28.95
C ASN A 182 22.98 -14.77 -28.40
N LEU A 183 22.97 -16.09 -28.58
CA LEU A 183 21.97 -16.99 -28.02
C LEU A 183 22.63 -17.82 -26.91
N TYR A 184 22.11 -17.73 -25.71
CA TYR A 184 22.63 -18.39 -24.52
C TYR A 184 21.77 -19.57 -24.11
N ASN A 185 22.36 -20.75 -23.89
CA ASN A 185 21.65 -21.90 -23.36
C ASN A 185 21.55 -21.75 -21.83
N LEU A 186 20.34 -21.61 -21.31
CA LEU A 186 20.11 -21.47 -19.88
C LEU A 186 19.94 -22.85 -19.22
N ARG A 187 20.39 -22.98 -17.99
CA ARG A 187 20.01 -24.04 -17.09
C ARG A 187 18.99 -23.53 -16.11
N VAL A 188 17.72 -23.87 -16.33
CA VAL A 188 16.67 -23.51 -15.38
C VAL A 188 16.79 -24.40 -14.16
N THR A 189 17.05 -23.82 -12.99
CA THR A 189 17.26 -24.57 -11.76
C THR A 189 16.06 -24.56 -10.84
N GLY A 190 15.23 -23.51 -10.91
CA GLY A 190 14.04 -23.43 -10.07
C GLY A 190 13.02 -22.42 -10.57
N ILE A 191 11.84 -22.51 -9.99
CA ILE A 191 10.70 -21.64 -10.25
C ILE A 191 10.22 -21.07 -8.92
N CYS A 192 10.18 -19.73 -8.84
CA CYS A 192 9.67 -18.96 -7.69
C CYS A 192 8.23 -18.54 -7.92
N SER A 193 7.44 -18.45 -6.85
CA SER A 193 6.07 -17.95 -6.94
C SER A 193 6.03 -16.43 -7.05
N THR A 194 5.21 -15.92 -7.97
CA THR A 194 4.90 -14.48 -8.07
C THR A 194 4.11 -13.97 -6.87
N LEU A 195 3.35 -14.83 -6.21
CA LEU A 195 2.54 -14.47 -5.04
C LEU A 195 3.37 -13.99 -3.84
N ASN A 196 4.61 -14.50 -3.72
CA ASN A 196 5.47 -14.18 -2.59
C ASN A 196 6.33 -12.93 -2.79
N ASN A 197 6.65 -12.57 -4.04
CA ASN A 197 7.64 -11.52 -4.33
C ASN A 197 7.19 -10.45 -5.31
N ASN A 198 6.06 -10.64 -5.95
CA ASN A 198 5.44 -9.73 -6.93
C ASN A 198 6.34 -9.35 -8.13
N PHE A 199 7.31 -10.19 -8.46
CA PHE A 199 8.04 -10.08 -9.71
C PHE A 199 7.30 -10.85 -10.80
N THR A 200 6.79 -10.14 -11.81
CA THR A 200 6.09 -10.74 -12.95
C THR A 200 7.00 -10.89 -14.14
N SER A 201 6.87 -11.98 -14.90
CA SER A 201 7.66 -12.29 -16.09
C SER A 201 9.15 -12.04 -15.88
N SER A 202 9.68 -12.59 -14.77
CA SER A 202 11.02 -12.28 -14.30
C SER A 202 11.93 -13.50 -14.25
N ALA A 203 13.22 -13.24 -14.46
CA ALA A 203 14.30 -14.22 -14.35
C ALA A 203 15.38 -13.68 -13.41
N PHE A 204 15.97 -14.52 -12.58
CA PHE A 204 17.02 -14.17 -11.64
C PHE A 204 18.24 -15.02 -11.88
N MET A 205 19.42 -14.38 -11.96
CA MET A 205 20.70 -15.05 -12.15
C MET A 205 21.81 -14.28 -11.43
N ALA A 206 23.01 -14.85 -11.39
CA ALA A 206 24.16 -14.18 -10.79
C ALA A 206 24.47 -12.87 -11.51
N TYR A 207 24.76 -11.82 -10.71
CA TYR A 207 25.07 -10.47 -11.21
C TYR A 207 26.14 -10.47 -12.28
N ASP A 208 27.30 -11.08 -11.98
CA ASP A 208 28.46 -11.10 -12.87
C ASP A 208 28.14 -11.79 -14.21
N ARG A 209 27.29 -12.80 -14.19
CA ARG A 209 26.90 -13.53 -15.41
C ARG A 209 26.03 -12.69 -16.32
N LEU A 210 25.05 -11.99 -15.76
CA LEU A 210 24.22 -11.11 -16.55
C LEU A 210 25.04 -9.94 -17.11
N GLU A 211 25.91 -9.34 -16.30
CA GLU A 211 26.80 -8.26 -16.74
C GLU A 211 27.69 -8.70 -17.90
N GLU A 212 28.38 -9.87 -17.80
CA GLU A 212 29.16 -10.45 -18.88
C GLU A 212 28.35 -10.65 -20.18
N MET A 213 27.12 -11.16 -20.07
CA MET A 213 26.25 -11.40 -21.21
C MET A 213 25.79 -10.09 -21.88
N VAL A 214 25.45 -9.09 -21.08
CA VAL A 214 25.06 -7.77 -21.59
C VAL A 214 26.24 -7.07 -22.26
N GLN A 215 27.43 -7.11 -21.66
CA GLN A 215 28.67 -6.54 -22.26
C GLN A 215 29.01 -7.22 -23.58
N ALA A 216 28.85 -8.54 -23.70
CA ALA A 216 29.08 -9.29 -24.95
C ALA A 216 28.06 -8.91 -26.05
N ASN A 217 26.90 -8.34 -25.70
CA ASN A 217 25.89 -7.87 -26.63
C ASN A 217 25.78 -6.32 -26.70
N ALA A 218 26.77 -5.60 -26.19
CA ALA A 218 26.73 -4.14 -26.10
C ALA A 218 26.48 -3.47 -27.47
N ASN A 219 27.10 -3.98 -28.54
CA ASN A 219 26.90 -3.47 -29.91
C ASN A 219 25.47 -3.64 -30.42
N TYR A 220 24.75 -4.64 -29.94
CA TYR A 220 23.36 -4.90 -30.30
C TYR A 220 22.38 -4.09 -29.47
N LEU A 221 22.64 -3.94 -28.16
CA LEU A 221 21.77 -3.23 -27.22
C LEU A 221 21.77 -1.71 -27.45
N GLY A 222 22.71 -1.22 -28.29
CA GLY A 222 22.89 0.20 -28.56
C GLY A 222 23.61 0.92 -27.41
N ALA A 223 23.95 2.19 -27.59
CA ALA A 223 24.79 2.99 -26.71
C ALA A 223 24.25 3.27 -25.28
N ALA A 224 23.29 2.50 -24.81
CA ALA A 224 22.95 2.44 -23.39
C ALA A 224 24.06 1.80 -22.52
N THR A 225 25.06 1.15 -23.14
CA THR A 225 26.36 0.91 -22.52
C THR A 225 27.14 2.21 -22.54
N GLU A 226 26.79 3.13 -21.65
CA GLU A 226 27.61 4.30 -21.38
C GLU A 226 29.02 3.79 -21.09
N THR A 227 29.96 4.23 -21.91
CA THR A 227 31.38 3.95 -21.68
C THR A 227 31.70 4.54 -20.32
N LYS A 228 31.92 3.66 -19.33
CA LYS A 228 32.23 4.06 -17.94
C LYS A 228 33.28 5.15 -18.00
N THR A 229 33.01 6.31 -17.46
CA THR A 229 33.91 7.46 -17.48
C THR A 229 35.21 7.13 -16.75
N ALA A 230 36.28 7.87 -17.05
CA ALA A 230 37.59 7.64 -16.40
C ALA A 230 37.50 7.76 -14.86
N GLU A 231 36.54 8.53 -14.34
CA GLU A 231 36.27 8.68 -12.91
C GLU A 231 35.61 7.44 -12.30
N GLU A 232 34.74 6.76 -13.05
CA GLU A 232 34.12 5.50 -12.64
C GLU A 232 35.13 4.35 -12.59
N LYS A 233 36.09 4.35 -13.51
CA LYS A 233 37.20 3.37 -13.48
C LYS A 233 38.12 3.56 -12.26
N ALA A 234 38.24 4.76 -11.73
CA ALA A 234 39.07 5.06 -10.55
C ALA A 234 38.39 4.72 -9.20
N ASN A 235 37.06 4.68 -9.14
CA ASN A 235 36.28 4.48 -7.91
C ASN A 235 35.73 3.04 -7.71
N GLY A 236 36.10 2.10 -8.57
CA GLY A 236 35.59 0.72 -8.57
C GLY A 236 34.29 0.55 -9.33
N PRO A 237 33.69 -0.65 -9.33
CA PRO A 237 32.43 -0.93 -9.99
C PRO A 237 31.34 -0.02 -9.46
N THR A 238 30.52 0.54 -10.34
CA THR A 238 29.37 1.36 -10.02
C THR A 238 28.09 0.62 -10.39
N TYR A 239 27.07 0.77 -9.58
CA TYR A 239 25.81 0.10 -9.73
C TYR A 239 24.70 1.10 -10.06
N ASP A 240 23.78 0.70 -10.94
CA ASP A 240 22.59 1.51 -11.29
C ASP A 240 21.45 1.32 -10.30
N LEU A 241 21.40 0.15 -9.67
CA LEU A 241 20.37 -0.22 -8.70
C LEU A 241 20.98 -1.11 -7.61
N VAL A 242 20.59 -0.86 -6.37
CA VAL A 242 20.90 -1.72 -5.22
C VAL A 242 19.62 -1.96 -4.45
N TRP A 243 19.35 -3.21 -4.11
CA TRP A 243 18.29 -3.55 -3.18
C TRP A 243 18.82 -3.65 -1.77
N VAL A 244 18.13 -2.99 -0.86
CA VAL A 244 18.38 -3.05 0.59
C VAL A 244 17.17 -3.67 1.26
N LYS A 245 17.36 -4.76 1.97
CA LYS A 245 16.33 -5.42 2.77
C LYS A 245 16.45 -4.99 4.21
N VAL A 246 15.34 -4.60 4.81
CA VAL A 246 15.24 -4.17 6.21
C VAL A 246 14.51 -5.24 7.00
N LYS A 247 14.94 -5.50 8.23
CA LYS A 247 14.36 -6.53 9.12
C LYS A 247 12.91 -6.23 9.50
N ILE A 248 12.61 -4.97 9.80
CA ILE A 248 11.33 -4.53 10.35
C ILE A 248 10.79 -3.34 9.56
N VAL A 249 9.50 -3.38 9.18
CA VAL A 249 8.84 -2.33 8.40
C VAL A 249 8.97 -0.94 9.05
N ASN A 250 8.92 -0.87 10.39
CA ASN A 250 9.00 0.41 11.11
C ASN A 250 10.37 1.10 10.96
N ASP A 251 11.44 0.35 10.69
CA ASP A 251 12.79 0.88 10.51
C ASP A 251 13.05 1.40 9.08
N VAL A 252 12.19 1.05 8.13
CA VAL A 252 12.38 1.40 6.71
C VAL A 252 12.53 2.90 6.52
N GLN A 253 11.67 3.71 7.11
CA GLN A 253 11.73 5.17 6.97
C GLN A 253 13.01 5.78 7.56
N ARG A 254 13.50 5.23 8.67
CA ARG A 254 14.77 5.65 9.27
C ARG A 254 15.94 5.35 8.34
N ILE A 255 15.96 4.14 7.77
CA ILE A 255 17.04 3.70 6.87
C ILE A 255 16.96 4.44 5.54
N VAL A 256 15.77 4.62 4.97
CA VAL A 256 15.53 5.46 3.77
C VAL A 256 16.12 6.85 3.97
N LYS A 257 15.87 7.50 5.11
CA LYS A 257 16.42 8.82 5.40
C LYS A 257 17.94 8.80 5.49
N LEU A 258 18.53 7.81 6.18
CA LEU A 258 19.99 7.67 6.26
C LEU A 258 20.64 7.51 4.90
N ILE A 259 20.03 6.73 3.99
CA ILE A 259 20.54 6.55 2.62
C ILE A 259 20.36 7.84 1.81
N ARG A 260 19.22 8.53 1.89
CA ARG A 260 19.00 9.82 1.20
C ARG A 260 19.95 10.91 1.65
N ASP A 261 20.32 10.93 2.92
CA ASP A 261 21.28 11.90 3.47
C ASP A 261 22.71 11.71 2.85
N THR A 262 22.99 10.55 2.25
CA THR A 262 24.23 10.34 1.46
C THR A 262 24.16 10.91 0.05
N GLY A 263 23.03 11.45 -0.39
CA GLY A 263 22.81 12.00 -1.72
C GLY A 263 22.37 10.98 -2.78
N LEU A 264 21.87 9.82 -2.36
CA LEU A 264 21.30 8.80 -3.23
C LEU A 264 19.76 8.87 -3.25
N ASN A 265 19.16 8.44 -4.34
CA ASN A 265 17.71 8.29 -4.42
C ASN A 265 17.27 6.95 -3.84
N THR A 266 16.14 6.96 -3.16
CA THR A 266 15.54 5.73 -2.65
C THR A 266 14.08 5.67 -3.04
N TYR A 267 13.61 4.48 -3.37
CA TYR A 267 12.20 4.16 -3.57
C TYR A 267 11.83 2.95 -2.71
N SER A 268 10.72 3.04 -2.00
CA SER A 268 10.18 1.92 -1.24
C SER A 268 8.65 1.91 -1.29
N LEU A 269 8.05 0.73 -1.25
CA LEU A 269 6.58 0.62 -1.13
C LEU A 269 6.07 1.23 0.17
N ASN A 270 6.91 1.29 1.19
CA ASN A 270 6.58 1.96 2.45
C ASN A 270 6.43 3.49 2.29
N ASP A 271 7.12 4.13 1.33
CA ASP A 271 6.92 5.55 1.00
C ASP A 271 5.52 5.79 0.42
N MET A 272 5.02 4.84 -0.39
CA MET A 272 3.63 4.88 -0.88
C MET A 272 2.63 4.77 0.26
N LEU A 273 2.86 3.86 1.22
CA LEU A 273 2.02 3.73 2.41
C LEU A 273 1.97 5.03 3.23
N GLU A 274 3.10 5.66 3.47
CA GLU A 274 3.14 6.94 4.22
C GLU A 274 2.41 8.08 3.47
N THR A 275 2.51 8.11 2.15
CA THR A 275 1.76 9.06 1.32
C THR A 275 0.25 8.82 1.47
N VAL A 276 -0.19 7.56 1.36
CA VAL A 276 -1.59 7.18 1.53
C VAL A 276 -2.09 7.47 2.94
N ARG A 277 -1.31 7.17 3.97
CA ARG A 277 -1.63 7.51 5.36
C ARG A 277 -1.81 9.01 5.58
N THR A 278 -0.92 9.81 5.00
CA THR A 278 -1.01 11.28 5.10
C THR A 278 -2.28 11.79 4.41
N GLN A 279 -2.56 11.28 3.22
CA GLN A 279 -3.75 11.62 2.45
C GLN A 279 -5.04 11.16 3.16
N SER A 280 -5.03 9.95 3.74
CA SER A 280 -6.13 9.42 4.53
C SER A 280 -6.41 10.27 5.78
N ARG A 281 -5.36 10.71 6.49
CA ARG A 281 -5.51 11.64 7.63
C ARG A 281 -6.12 12.98 7.22
N GLN A 282 -5.75 13.53 6.08
CA GLN A 282 -6.36 14.76 5.57
C GLN A 282 -7.85 14.56 5.25
N ILE A 283 -8.20 13.48 4.56
CA ILE A 283 -9.59 13.11 4.27
C ILE A 283 -10.38 12.90 5.57
N GLN A 284 -9.82 12.14 6.53
CA GLN A 284 -10.45 11.94 7.84
C GLN A 284 -10.64 13.25 8.59
N GLY A 285 -9.70 14.19 8.50
CA GLY A 285 -9.84 15.53 9.09
C GLY A 285 -11.00 16.31 8.49
N MET A 286 -11.13 16.34 7.16
CA MET A 286 -12.24 17.00 6.46
C MET A 286 -13.58 16.34 6.81
N LEU A 287 -13.63 15.02 6.78
CA LEU A 287 -14.84 14.26 7.14
C LEU A 287 -15.21 14.46 8.62
N GLY A 288 -14.21 14.50 9.50
CA GLY A 288 -14.37 14.81 10.91
C GLY A 288 -14.97 16.20 11.15
N ALA A 289 -14.56 17.19 10.39
CA ALA A 289 -15.13 18.53 10.45
C ALA A 289 -16.61 18.53 10.03
N LEU A 290 -16.97 17.85 8.94
CA LEU A 290 -18.37 17.68 8.52
C LEU A 290 -19.20 16.93 9.56
N GLY A 291 -18.68 15.86 10.12
CA GLY A 291 -19.31 15.12 11.24
C GLY A 291 -19.48 16.02 12.46
N GLY A 292 -18.50 16.86 12.77
CA GLY A 292 -18.59 17.82 13.86
C GLY A 292 -19.75 18.83 13.69
N ILE A 293 -19.98 19.31 12.48
CA ILE A 293 -21.11 20.18 12.16
C ILE A 293 -22.45 19.43 12.40
N ALA A 294 -22.55 18.18 11.94
CA ALA A 294 -23.74 17.37 12.15
C ALA A 294 -24.05 17.14 13.64
N VAL A 295 -23.00 16.95 14.46
CA VAL A 295 -23.13 16.82 15.93
C VAL A 295 -23.57 18.14 16.56
N LEU A 296 -23.02 19.28 16.13
CA LEU A 296 -23.45 20.59 16.63
C LEU A 296 -24.95 20.85 16.35
N ILE A 297 -25.40 20.54 15.13
CA ILE A 297 -26.83 20.64 14.78
C ILE A 297 -27.65 19.70 15.68
N SER A 298 -27.20 18.48 15.89
CA SER A 298 -27.89 17.51 16.77
C SER A 298 -27.95 18.00 18.23
N ALA A 299 -26.87 18.60 18.74
CA ALA A 299 -26.83 19.18 20.08
C ALA A 299 -27.82 20.33 20.24
N ILE A 300 -27.91 21.23 19.24
CA ILE A 300 -28.89 22.32 19.23
C ILE A 300 -30.34 21.76 19.24
N CYS A 301 -30.61 20.72 18.44
CA CYS A 301 -31.90 20.06 18.44
C CYS A 301 -32.27 19.46 19.82
N VAL A 302 -31.28 18.79 20.46
CA VAL A 302 -31.51 18.24 21.82
C VAL A 302 -31.78 19.36 22.82
N ALA A 303 -30.99 20.46 22.78
CA ALA A 303 -31.22 21.60 23.66
C ALA A 303 -32.60 22.23 23.47
N ASN A 304 -33.05 22.39 22.22
CA ASN A 304 -34.40 22.91 21.93
C ASN A 304 -35.50 21.98 22.41
N THR A 305 -35.36 20.68 22.17
CA THR A 305 -36.34 19.68 22.64
C THR A 305 -36.44 19.68 24.17
N MET A 306 -35.28 19.73 24.86
CA MET A 306 -35.26 19.81 26.32
C MET A 306 -35.86 21.10 26.84
N MET A 307 -35.61 22.23 26.16
CA MET A 307 -36.23 23.52 26.55
C MET A 307 -37.73 23.45 26.43
N MET A 308 -38.29 22.85 25.36
CA MET A 308 -39.70 22.67 25.15
C MET A 308 -40.30 21.74 26.23
N SER A 309 -39.68 20.61 26.53
CA SER A 309 -40.10 19.68 27.60
C SER A 309 -40.17 20.39 28.97
N ILE A 310 -39.18 21.25 29.28
CA ILE A 310 -39.18 22.02 30.53
C ILE A 310 -40.32 23.02 30.58
N THR A 311 -40.64 23.71 29.49
CA THR A 311 -41.75 24.66 29.45
C THR A 311 -43.10 23.97 29.57
N GLU A 312 -43.31 22.84 28.96
CA GLU A 312 -44.53 22.02 29.08
C GLU A 312 -44.73 21.49 30.49
N ARG A 313 -43.63 21.13 31.21
CA ARG A 313 -43.68 20.57 32.58
C ARG A 313 -43.40 21.60 33.67
N THR A 314 -43.48 22.90 33.37
CA THR A 314 -43.15 23.98 34.32
C THR A 314 -43.96 23.86 35.61
N ARG A 315 -45.25 23.53 35.56
CA ARG A 315 -46.14 23.33 36.72
C ARG A 315 -45.71 22.15 37.57
N GLU A 316 -45.34 21.02 36.97
CA GLU A 316 -44.87 19.83 37.68
C GLU A 316 -43.56 20.15 38.45
N ILE A 317 -42.64 20.88 37.80
CA ILE A 317 -41.39 21.33 38.42
C ILE A 317 -41.68 22.26 39.61
N GLY A 318 -42.66 23.15 39.48
CA GLY A 318 -43.13 24.02 40.54
C GLY A 318 -43.63 23.24 41.75
N VAL A 319 -44.50 22.26 41.54
CA VAL A 319 -45.03 21.38 42.59
C VAL A 319 -43.93 20.59 43.32
N LEU A 320 -42.99 20.01 42.55
CA LEU A 320 -41.85 19.29 43.12
C LEU A 320 -41.01 20.19 44.04
N LYS A 321 -40.83 21.45 43.68
CA LYS A 321 -40.10 22.42 44.52
C LYS A 321 -40.83 22.81 45.79
N VAL A 322 -42.17 22.94 45.72
CA VAL A 322 -43.01 23.18 46.91
C VAL A 322 -42.96 21.98 47.87
N LEU A 323 -42.86 20.76 47.33
CA LEU A 323 -42.71 19.53 48.12
C LEU A 323 -41.29 19.35 48.70
N GLY A 324 -40.37 20.30 48.44
CA GLY A 324 -39.03 20.32 49.05
C GLY A 324 -37.93 19.69 48.23
N THR A 325 -38.14 19.40 46.95
CA THR A 325 -37.09 18.84 46.05
C THR A 325 -35.94 19.84 45.90
N ILE A 326 -34.69 19.38 46.10
CA ILE A 326 -33.48 20.19 45.98
C ILE A 326 -33.19 20.54 44.51
N ARG A 327 -32.70 21.73 44.24
CA ARG A 327 -32.34 22.17 42.88
C ARG A 327 -31.38 21.21 42.15
N GLY A 328 -30.50 20.56 42.89
CA GLY A 328 -29.55 19.56 42.36
C GLY A 328 -30.23 18.31 41.83
N ASP A 329 -31.32 17.89 42.45
CA ASP A 329 -32.02 16.66 42.02
C ASP A 329 -32.90 16.91 40.78
N ILE A 330 -33.46 18.10 40.63
CA ILE A 330 -34.15 18.53 39.41
C ILE A 330 -33.11 18.60 38.25
N PHE A 331 -31.91 19.14 38.51
CA PHE A 331 -30.85 19.18 37.52
C PHE A 331 -30.42 17.79 37.06
N LYS A 332 -30.18 16.87 38.01
CA LYS A 332 -29.81 15.48 37.69
C LYS A 332 -30.91 14.77 36.91
N MET A 333 -32.17 14.99 37.25
CA MET A 333 -33.31 14.40 36.54
C MET A 333 -33.31 14.74 35.06
N PHE A 334 -33.13 16.01 34.69
CA PHE A 334 -33.08 16.43 33.29
C PHE A 334 -31.80 15.95 32.60
N LEU A 335 -30.65 15.89 33.29
CA LEU A 335 -29.44 15.31 32.71
C LEU A 335 -29.55 13.82 32.45
N THR A 336 -30.23 13.08 33.34
CA THR A 336 -30.49 11.65 33.17
C THR A 336 -31.43 11.40 31.97
N GLU A 337 -32.48 12.24 31.83
CA GLU A 337 -33.38 12.19 30.67
C GLU A 337 -32.59 12.47 29.36
N ALA A 338 -31.73 13.45 29.34
CA ALA A 338 -30.89 13.74 28.19
C ALA A 338 -29.92 12.59 27.89
N LEU A 339 -29.30 11.99 28.90
CA LEU A 339 -28.43 10.84 28.74
C LEU A 339 -29.16 9.66 28.08
N ILE A 340 -30.36 9.35 28.55
CA ILE A 340 -31.18 8.28 27.98
C ILE A 340 -31.49 8.56 26.51
N VAL A 341 -31.91 9.78 26.19
CA VAL A 341 -32.15 10.21 24.79
C VAL A 341 -30.88 10.09 23.95
N GLY A 342 -29.71 10.49 24.52
CA GLY A 342 -28.42 10.36 23.88
C GLY A 342 -28.02 8.91 23.59
N VAL A 343 -28.18 8.03 24.57
CA VAL A 343 -27.85 6.59 24.43
C VAL A 343 -28.79 5.91 23.42
N ILE A 344 -30.08 6.15 23.49
CA ILE A 344 -31.07 5.61 22.53
C ILE A 344 -30.79 6.16 21.12
N GLY A 345 -30.51 7.47 21.00
CA GLY A 345 -30.15 8.09 19.74
C GLY A 345 -28.82 7.54 19.18
N GLY A 346 -27.83 7.32 20.05
CA GLY A 346 -26.56 6.70 19.70
C GLY A 346 -26.71 5.26 19.19
N ALA A 347 -27.52 4.44 19.90
CA ALA A 347 -27.82 3.07 19.50
C ALA A 347 -28.56 3.02 18.14
N ALA A 348 -29.56 3.87 17.96
CA ALA A 348 -30.24 4.01 16.67
C ALA A 348 -29.29 4.47 15.55
N GLY A 349 -28.37 5.41 15.83
CA GLY A 349 -27.33 5.86 14.91
C GLY A 349 -26.38 4.74 14.50
N LEU A 350 -26.01 3.84 15.45
CA LEU A 350 -25.22 2.65 15.14
C LEU A 350 -25.94 1.68 14.22
N ILE A 351 -27.23 1.41 14.47
CA ILE A 351 -28.04 0.54 13.60
C ILE A 351 -28.05 1.11 12.17
N LEU A 352 -28.28 2.41 12.04
CA LEU A 352 -28.22 3.08 10.74
C LEU A 352 -26.83 3.01 10.10
N SER A 353 -25.76 3.08 10.89
CA SER A 353 -24.38 2.91 10.40
C SER A 353 -24.11 1.49 9.88
N PHE A 354 -24.66 0.47 10.52
CA PHE A 354 -24.60 -0.91 10.02
C PHE A 354 -25.35 -1.08 8.69
N ILE A 355 -26.50 -0.45 8.55
CA ILE A 355 -27.26 -0.44 7.29
C ILE A 355 -26.45 0.29 6.21
N ALA A 356 -25.87 1.44 6.53
CA ALA A 356 -25.04 2.22 5.61
C ALA A 356 -23.80 1.42 5.17
N LYS A 357 -23.14 0.70 6.08
CA LYS A 357 -22.00 -0.19 5.76
C LYS A 357 -22.35 -1.21 4.67
N TRP A 358 -23.55 -1.74 4.67
CA TRP A 358 -24.02 -2.71 3.67
C TRP A 358 -24.44 -2.02 2.37
N LEU A 359 -25.00 -0.82 2.44
CA LEU A 359 -25.56 -0.09 1.31
C LEU A 359 -24.49 0.65 0.48
N ILE A 360 -23.45 1.20 1.11
CA ILE A 360 -22.40 1.99 0.45
C ILE A 360 -21.71 1.21 -0.68
N PRO A 361 -21.20 -0.02 -0.48
CA PRO A 361 -20.55 -0.79 -1.54
C PRO A 361 -21.49 -1.09 -2.73
N VAL A 362 -22.79 -1.29 -2.44
CA VAL A 362 -23.80 -1.56 -3.47
C VAL A 362 -24.08 -0.33 -4.32
N ILE A 363 -24.18 0.85 -3.69
CA ILE A 363 -24.49 2.10 -4.40
C ILE A 363 -23.30 2.56 -5.27
N PHE A 364 -22.08 2.45 -4.74
CA PHE A 364 -20.89 2.94 -5.45
C PHE A 364 -20.26 1.91 -6.38
N ALA A 365 -20.75 0.66 -6.40
CA ALA A 365 -20.27 -0.45 -7.24
C ALA A 365 -18.73 -0.63 -7.20
N SER A 366 -18.07 -0.13 -6.14
CA SER A 366 -16.63 -0.17 -5.97
C SER A 366 -16.26 -1.13 -4.84
N GLN A 367 -15.49 -2.17 -5.17
CA GLN A 367 -14.97 -3.12 -4.17
C GLN A 367 -13.92 -2.50 -3.23
N GLU A 368 -13.40 -1.32 -3.58
CA GLU A 368 -12.37 -0.61 -2.81
C GLU A 368 -12.96 0.15 -1.61
N LEU A 369 -14.24 0.55 -1.65
CA LEU A 369 -14.90 1.27 -0.56
C LEU A 369 -15.42 0.28 0.52
N ARG A 370 -14.51 -0.33 1.26
CA ARG A 370 -14.88 -1.18 2.41
C ARG A 370 -15.08 -0.32 3.65
N CYS A 371 -16.28 -0.38 4.25
CA CYS A 371 -16.52 0.23 5.56
C CYS A 371 -16.08 -0.75 6.65
N VAL A 372 -15.03 -0.44 7.37
CA VAL A 372 -14.55 -1.21 8.52
C VAL A 372 -15.12 -0.58 9.78
N LEU A 373 -16.02 -1.30 10.46
CA LEU A 373 -16.63 -0.86 11.72
C LEU A 373 -16.05 -1.67 12.88
N PRO A 374 -14.96 -1.24 13.50
CA PRO A 374 -14.40 -1.93 14.65
C PRO A 374 -15.31 -1.76 15.87
N TRP A 375 -15.38 -2.77 16.73
CA TRP A 375 -16.25 -2.80 17.91
C TRP A 375 -16.04 -1.61 18.87
N TRP A 376 -14.78 -1.14 19.00
CA TRP A 376 -14.44 0.01 19.84
C TRP A 376 -15.09 1.31 19.34
N LEU A 377 -15.20 1.49 18.02
CA LEU A 377 -15.84 2.67 17.41
C LEU A 377 -17.34 2.69 17.71
N ALA A 378 -17.99 1.53 17.73
CA ALA A 378 -19.39 1.40 18.10
C ALA A 378 -19.63 1.84 19.56
N VAL A 379 -18.80 1.35 20.48
CA VAL A 379 -18.90 1.72 21.91
C VAL A 379 -18.61 3.21 22.09
N CYS A 380 -17.52 3.71 21.50
CA CYS A 380 -17.17 5.14 21.56
C CYS A 380 -18.26 6.03 20.96
N GLY A 381 -18.91 5.61 19.89
CA GLY A 381 -20.00 6.36 19.26
C GLY A 381 -21.20 6.56 20.18
N VAL A 382 -21.63 5.52 20.92
CA VAL A 382 -22.73 5.63 21.89
C VAL A 382 -22.34 6.49 23.10
N LEU A 383 -21.14 6.28 23.65
CA LEU A 383 -20.66 7.08 24.78
C LEU A 383 -20.54 8.56 24.40
N PHE A 384 -20.04 8.84 23.21
CA PHE A 384 -19.95 10.19 22.67
C PHE A 384 -21.33 10.83 22.50
N ALA A 385 -22.31 10.07 21.99
CA ALA A 385 -23.70 10.55 21.89
C ALA A 385 -24.29 10.95 23.24
N GLY A 386 -24.08 10.11 24.27
CA GLY A 386 -24.49 10.42 25.64
C GLY A 386 -23.81 11.67 26.19
N ALA A 387 -22.51 11.82 25.98
CA ALA A 387 -21.75 13.00 26.41
C ALA A 387 -22.25 14.29 25.73
N VAL A 388 -22.48 14.25 24.41
CA VAL A 388 -23.03 15.39 23.66
C VAL A 388 -24.44 15.76 24.13
N ALA A 389 -25.30 14.76 24.40
CA ALA A 389 -26.64 14.99 24.91
C ALA A 389 -26.62 15.66 26.30
N ILE A 390 -25.74 15.20 27.20
CA ILE A 390 -25.56 15.84 28.51
C ILE A 390 -25.06 17.29 28.35
N ALA A 391 -24.07 17.52 27.49
CA ALA A 391 -23.53 18.86 27.25
C ALA A 391 -24.60 19.79 26.66
N ALA A 392 -25.41 19.33 25.71
CA ALA A 392 -26.50 20.07 25.11
C ALA A 392 -27.60 20.42 26.10
N ALA A 393 -27.91 19.48 27.00
CA ALA A 393 -28.95 19.68 28.02
C ALA A 393 -28.52 20.51 29.23
N TRP A 394 -27.21 20.77 29.37
CA TRP A 394 -26.70 21.48 30.55
C TRP A 394 -27.33 22.84 30.76
N MET A 395 -27.43 23.66 29.74
CA MET A 395 -28.03 25.00 29.81
C MET A 395 -29.55 24.95 30.06
N PRO A 396 -30.38 24.16 29.35
CA PRO A 396 -31.76 23.94 29.65
C PRO A 396 -32.03 23.44 31.08
N ALA A 397 -31.32 22.39 31.51
CA ALA A 397 -31.45 21.82 32.84
C ALA A 397 -31.16 22.85 33.94
N ARG A 398 -30.17 23.71 33.76
CA ARG A 398 -29.89 24.80 34.69
C ARG A 398 -31.03 25.82 34.74
N LYS A 399 -31.62 26.17 33.60
CA LYS A 399 -32.81 27.06 33.57
C LYS A 399 -33.96 26.48 34.32
N ALA A 400 -34.26 25.17 34.22
CA ALA A 400 -35.32 24.49 34.97
C ALA A 400 -35.14 24.64 36.48
N THR A 401 -33.88 24.63 36.98
CA THR A 401 -33.61 24.82 38.41
C THR A 401 -33.86 26.25 38.91
N LEU A 402 -33.97 27.23 38.02
CA LEU A 402 -34.19 28.65 38.36
C LEU A 402 -35.66 29.06 38.33
N ILE A 403 -36.58 28.22 37.83
CA ILE A 403 -38.03 28.50 37.77
C ILE A 403 -38.55 28.75 39.22
N SER A 404 -39.25 29.87 39.48
CA SER A 404 -39.83 30.16 40.79
C SER A 404 -41.09 29.34 41.01
N PRO A 405 -41.29 28.75 42.20
CA PRO A 405 -42.53 27.98 42.50
C PRO A 405 -43.81 28.80 42.33
N ASN A 406 -43.73 30.09 42.70
CA ASN A 406 -44.90 30.98 42.64
C ASN A 406 -45.29 31.30 41.16
N GLU A 407 -44.33 31.49 40.26
CA GLU A 407 -44.63 31.72 38.85
C GLU A 407 -45.10 30.41 38.16
N ALA A 408 -44.50 29.27 38.53
CA ALA A 408 -44.87 27.98 37.96
C ALA A 408 -46.33 27.54 38.27
N ILE A 409 -46.87 27.91 39.43
CA ILE A 409 -48.24 27.57 39.80
C ILE A 409 -49.25 28.60 39.24
N ARG A 410 -48.79 29.83 38.94
CA ARG A 410 -49.67 30.94 38.49
C ARG A 410 -49.72 31.06 36.93
N SER A 411 -48.88 30.34 36.21
CA SER A 411 -48.91 30.28 34.74
C SER A 411 -50.08 29.41 34.30
N GLU A 412 -51.17 30.03 33.85
CA GLU A 412 -52.21 29.43 33.04
C GLU A 412 -51.71 29.12 31.64
#